data_09ff90880dec24b02eceb4d21ec99aaf
#
_entry.id   09ff90880dec24b02eceb4d21ec99aaf
#
_cell.length_a   1.000
_cell.length_b   1.000
_cell.length_c   1.000
_cell.angle_alpha   90.00
_cell.angle_beta   90.00
_cell.angle_gamma   90.00
#
_symmetry.space_group_name_H-M   'P 1'
#
loop_
_entity.id
_entity.type
_entity.pdbx_description
1 polymer ?
#
loop_
_entity_poly.entity_id
_entity_poly.type
_entity_poly.pdbx_seq_one_letter_code
_entity_poly.pdbx_strand_id
1 'polypeptide(L)' 'MVAAVLVVMGQAQASKEPRWEYLYVEQRWVKFEPIDPNADGPQLLQAKLMNDLGRDGWDMVQAGTGGYMFRRSMR' A
#
# COMPACT_ATOMS: atom_id res chain seq x y z
N MET A 1 -18.79 -5.01 -8.07
CA MET A 1 -17.38 -5.38 -8.17
C MET A 1 -16.69 -5.31 -6.83
N VAL A 2 -15.90 -6.27 -6.59
CA VAL A 2 -15.24 -6.38 -5.31
C VAL A 2 -14.17 -5.32 -5.15
N ALA A 3 -14.08 -4.79 -3.97
CA ALA A 3 -13.03 -3.85 -3.66
C ALA A 3 -11.67 -4.54 -3.74
N ALA A 4 -10.72 -3.82 -4.28
CA ALA A 4 -9.35 -4.31 -4.35
C ALA A 4 -8.63 -4.14 -3.03
N VAL A 5 -9.23 -3.47 -2.10
CA VAL A 5 -8.58 -3.07 -0.87
C VAL A 5 -9.35 -3.61 0.31
N LEU A 6 -8.64 -4.26 1.19
CA LEU A 6 -9.20 -4.78 2.42
C LEU A 6 -8.50 -4.12 3.60
N VAL A 7 -9.27 -3.50 4.45
CA VAL A 7 -8.73 -2.88 5.64
C VAL A 7 -8.98 -3.79 6.83
N VAL A 8 -7.91 -4.13 7.52
CA VAL A 8 -7.99 -4.98 8.69
C VAL A 8 -7.49 -4.17 9.88
N MET A 9 -8.35 -4.02 10.86
CA MET A 9 -7.99 -3.28 12.06
C MET A 9 -7.22 -4.20 12.99
N GLY A 10 -6.14 -3.68 13.54
CA GLY A 10 -5.41 -4.42 14.54
C GLY A 10 -6.29 -4.66 15.75
N GLN A 11 -6.05 -5.75 16.42
CA GLN A 11 -6.82 -6.09 17.60
C GLN A 11 -6.59 -5.05 18.68
N ALA A 12 -7.67 -4.53 19.18
CA ALA A 12 -7.60 -3.55 20.24
C ALA A 12 -7.37 -4.27 21.54
N GLN A 13 -6.17 -4.41 21.92
CA GLN A 13 -5.86 -4.89 23.23
C GLN A 13 -5.96 -3.73 24.19
N ALA A 14 -6.32 -4.01 25.40
CA ALA A 14 -6.34 -2.98 26.42
C ALA A 14 -4.92 -2.64 26.81
N SER A 15 -4.10 -2.33 25.86
CA SER A 15 -2.71 -2.07 26.14
C SER A 15 -2.37 -0.64 25.75
N LYS A 16 -1.23 -0.21 26.22
CA LYS A 16 -0.73 1.12 25.94
C LYS A 16 0.04 1.18 24.65
N GLU A 17 0.16 0.05 23.99
CA GLU A 17 0.92 -0.01 22.77
C GLU A 17 0.21 0.69 21.65
N PRO A 18 0.94 1.21 20.69
CA PRO A 18 0.30 1.85 19.55
C PRO A 18 -0.59 0.88 18.82
N ARG A 19 -1.64 1.41 18.26
CA ARG A 19 -2.54 0.64 17.46
C ARG A 19 -2.21 0.89 16.00
N TRP A 20 -2.42 -0.15 15.20
CA TRP A 20 -2.15 -0.09 13.77
C TRP A 20 -3.38 -0.54 13.02
N GLU A 21 -3.64 0.10 11.91
CA GLU A 21 -4.58 -0.43 10.95
C GLU A 21 -3.81 -0.94 9.75
N TYR A 22 -4.33 -1.99 9.14
CA TYR A 22 -3.65 -2.68 8.06
C TYR A 22 -4.51 -2.64 6.81
N LEU A 23 -3.83 -2.55 5.68
CA LEU A 23 -4.47 -2.47 4.38
C LEU A 23 -3.78 -3.46 3.47
N TYR A 24 -4.56 -4.31 2.81
CA TYR A 24 -4.01 -5.24 1.84
C TYR A 24 -4.50 -4.86 0.46
N VAL A 25 -3.58 -4.71 -0.47
CA VAL A 25 -3.90 -4.35 -1.85
C VAL A 25 -3.46 -5.50 -2.75
N GLU A 26 -4.39 -6.07 -3.48
CA GLU A 26 -4.08 -7.14 -4.40
C GLU A 26 -3.21 -6.62 -5.54
N GLN A 27 -2.27 -7.45 -5.96
CA GLN A 27 -1.32 -7.06 -6.97
C GLN A 27 -1.98 -6.62 -8.27
N ARG A 28 -3.07 -7.26 -8.66
CA ARG A 28 -3.71 -6.97 -9.93
C ARG A 28 -4.26 -5.54 -10.01
N TRP A 29 -4.39 -4.87 -8.87
CA TRP A 29 -4.91 -3.51 -8.84
C TRP A 29 -3.81 -2.47 -8.83
N VAL A 30 -2.56 -2.91 -8.78
CA VAL A 30 -1.43 -1.99 -8.76
C VAL A 30 -0.82 -1.95 -10.15
N LYS A 31 -0.86 -0.77 -10.76
CA LYS A 31 -0.31 -0.57 -12.08
C LYS A 31 0.94 0.27 -11.99
N PHE A 32 1.98 -0.17 -12.65
CA PHE A 32 3.25 0.54 -12.68
C PHE A 32 3.39 1.26 -13.99
N GLU A 33 3.79 2.51 -13.92
CA GLU A 33 3.93 3.35 -15.10
C GLU A 33 5.29 4.01 -15.07
N PRO A 34 5.90 4.25 -16.24
CA PRO A 34 7.15 4.98 -16.27
C PRO A 34 6.96 6.40 -15.75
N ILE A 35 7.94 6.86 -14.99
CA ILE A 35 7.92 8.25 -14.54
C ILE A 35 8.10 9.18 -15.73
N ASP A 36 8.98 8.78 -16.66
CA ASP A 36 9.22 9.56 -17.87
C ASP A 36 9.08 8.62 -19.05
N PRO A 37 7.92 8.57 -19.70
CA PRO A 37 7.72 7.64 -20.83
C PRO A 37 8.58 7.94 -22.03
N ASN A 38 9.20 9.09 -22.09
CA ASN A 38 10.06 9.45 -23.24
C ASN A 38 11.53 9.20 -22.96
N ALA A 39 11.88 8.70 -21.79
CA ALA A 39 13.27 8.45 -21.48
C ALA A 39 13.76 7.22 -22.22
N ASP A 40 15.03 7.25 -22.59
CA ASP A 40 15.69 6.10 -23.19
C ASP A 40 16.32 5.24 -22.11
N GLY A 41 16.35 3.92 -22.37
CA GLY A 41 17.02 3.01 -21.47
C GLY A 41 16.18 2.61 -20.30
N PRO A 42 16.79 2.07 -19.26
CA PRO A 42 16.04 1.62 -18.08
C PRO A 42 15.29 2.78 -17.46
N GLN A 43 14.07 2.51 -17.05
CA GLN A 43 13.22 3.55 -16.51
C GLN A 43 12.76 3.19 -15.13
N LEU A 44 12.59 4.21 -14.31
CA LEU A 44 11.95 4.07 -13.02
C LEU A 44 10.45 4.02 -13.22
N LEU A 45 9.81 3.18 -12.46
CA LEU A 45 8.36 3.03 -12.52
C LEU A 45 7.75 3.57 -11.24
N GLN A 46 6.52 4.03 -11.36
CA GLN A 46 5.76 4.45 -10.20
C GLN A 46 4.38 3.83 -10.25
N ALA A 47 3.79 3.67 -9.11
CA ALA A 47 2.41 3.19 -8.99
C ALA A 47 1.60 4.27 -8.30
N LYS A 48 0.67 4.84 -9.03
CA LYS A 48 -0.10 5.95 -8.50
C LYS A 48 -0.84 5.55 -7.24
N LEU A 49 -1.42 4.35 -7.23
CA LEU A 49 -2.14 3.88 -6.06
C LEU A 49 -1.24 3.86 -4.83
N MET A 50 -0.03 3.35 -4.99
CA MET A 50 0.89 3.28 -3.87
C MET A 50 1.32 4.66 -3.40
N ASN A 51 1.52 5.57 -4.35
CA ASN A 51 1.88 6.93 -4.00
C ASN A 51 0.76 7.62 -3.24
N ASP A 52 -0.48 7.37 -3.66
CA ASP A 52 -1.63 7.94 -2.97
C ASP A 52 -1.74 7.39 -1.55
N LEU A 53 -1.50 6.09 -1.39
CA LEU A 53 -1.53 5.49 -0.06
C LEU A 53 -0.45 6.10 0.83
N GLY A 54 0.75 6.31 0.27
CA GLY A 54 1.81 6.92 1.04
C GLY A 54 1.45 8.33 1.50
N ARG A 55 0.80 9.09 0.64
CA ARG A 55 0.38 10.43 1.02
C ARG A 55 -0.65 10.41 2.14
N ASP A 56 -1.42 9.33 2.23
CA ASP A 56 -2.40 9.18 3.30
C ASP A 56 -1.80 8.58 4.57
N GLY A 57 -0.49 8.37 4.58
CA GLY A 57 0.19 7.90 5.78
C GLY A 57 0.40 6.41 5.84
N TRP A 58 0.12 5.69 4.77
CA TRP A 58 0.30 4.25 4.75
C TRP A 58 1.74 3.89 4.43
N ASP A 59 2.28 2.95 5.19
CA ASP A 59 3.62 2.41 4.95
C ASP A 59 3.51 0.98 4.49
N MET A 60 4.25 0.63 3.45
CA MET A 60 4.29 -0.75 3.00
C MET A 60 5.17 -1.56 3.92
N VAL A 61 4.61 -2.61 4.49
CA VAL A 61 5.36 -3.47 5.41
C VAL A 61 5.72 -4.80 4.80
N GLN A 62 5.06 -5.17 3.71
CA GLN A 62 5.37 -6.44 3.08
C GLN A 62 4.89 -6.44 1.64
N ALA A 63 5.71 -7.01 0.76
CA ALA A 63 5.35 -7.23 -0.63
C ALA A 63 5.41 -8.73 -0.88
N GLY A 64 4.36 -9.27 -1.45
CA GLY A 64 4.30 -10.68 -1.74
C GLY A 64 3.84 -10.92 -3.16
N THR A 65 3.72 -12.18 -3.52
CA THR A 65 3.31 -12.53 -4.87
C THR A 65 1.86 -12.21 -5.13
N GLY A 66 1.05 -12.14 -4.10
CA GLY A 66 -0.37 -11.87 -4.27
C GLY A 66 -0.77 -10.44 -4.07
N GLY A 67 0.10 -9.64 -3.47
CA GLY A 67 -0.25 -8.27 -3.21
C GLY A 67 0.70 -7.62 -2.21
N TYR A 68 0.25 -6.51 -1.68
CA TYR A 68 1.08 -5.67 -0.83
C TYR A 68 0.32 -5.35 0.45
N MET A 69 1.02 -5.38 1.56
CA MET A 69 0.42 -5.03 2.83
C MET A 69 0.99 -3.72 3.34
N PHE A 70 0.11 -2.87 3.79
CA PHE A 70 0.46 -1.57 4.33
C PHE A 70 -0.05 -1.47 5.75
N ARG A 71 0.52 -0.57 6.50
CA ARG A 71 -0.01 -0.26 7.82
C ARG A 71 0.07 1.23 8.06
N ARG A 72 -0.74 1.67 8.99
CA ARG A 72 -0.77 3.06 9.38
C ARG A 72 -1.14 3.13 10.85
N SER A 73 -0.52 4.08 11.53
CA SER A 73 -0.82 4.29 12.93
C SER A 73 -2.25 4.79 13.11
N MET A 74 -2.95 4.20 14.04
CA MET A 74 -4.29 4.67 14.41
C MET A 74 -4.17 5.68 15.53
N ARG A 75 -4.90 6.71 15.39
CA ARG A 75 -4.88 7.75 16.42
C ARG A 75 -6.23 8.02 16.94
#